data_cea43f464b0e6d051c3472d71f6bdcb5
#
_entry.id   cea43f464b0e6d051c3472d71f6bdcb5
#
_cell.length_a   1.000
_cell.length_b   1.000
_cell.length_c   1.000
_cell.angle_alpha   90.00
_cell.angle_beta   90.00
_cell.angle_gamma   90.00
#
_symmetry.space_group_name_H-M   'P 1'
#
loop_
_entity.id
_entity.type
_entity.pdbx_description
1 polymer ?
#
loop_
_entity_poly.entity_id
_entity_poly.type
_entity_poly.pdbx_seq_one_letter_code
_entity_poly.pdbx_strand_id
1 'polypeptide(L)'
;MESKLYNTREVKEELMKGFSDYLDSQEFLTEDNVNMMAFLPRLLKLQNQKSMVYGRSYCKHNDMSIFFNVERKWDRVSNIMERAMCEGISTLYSEKSSTPTETFVDTIVDLASYSCLWASFIMAEHPEEYAKFLRNNNLLSQPPRTEQ
;
A
#
# COMPACT_ATOMS: atom_id res chain seq x y z
N MET A 1 -15.94 14.81 0.36
CA MET A 1 -15.22 14.74 -0.94
C MET A 1 -15.61 13.43 -1.62
N GLU A 2 -16.26 13.50 -2.78
CA GLU A 2 -16.65 12.30 -3.52
C GLU A 2 -15.42 11.67 -4.19
N SER A 3 -15.36 10.33 -4.20
CA SER A 3 -14.31 9.61 -4.94
C SER A 3 -14.53 9.81 -6.43
N LYS A 4 -13.50 10.26 -7.13
CA LYS A 4 -13.50 10.25 -8.59
C LYS A 4 -13.50 8.80 -9.06
N LEU A 5 -14.50 8.41 -9.83
CA LEU A 5 -14.57 7.08 -10.43
C LEU A 5 -13.91 7.12 -11.80
N TYR A 6 -13.11 6.11 -12.09
CA TYR A 6 -12.45 5.92 -13.36
C TYR A 6 -13.00 4.70 -14.06
N ASN A 7 -13.12 4.77 -15.38
CA ASN A 7 -13.45 3.60 -16.19
C ASN A 7 -12.25 2.63 -16.16
N THR A 8 -12.49 1.42 -15.67
CA THR A 8 -11.45 0.38 -15.56
C THR A 8 -10.76 0.09 -16.89
N ARG A 9 -11.50 0.18 -18.02
CA ARG A 9 -10.93 -0.06 -19.34
C ARG A 9 -9.94 1.03 -19.74
N GLU A 10 -10.24 2.28 -19.43
CA GLU A 10 -9.39 3.43 -19.78
C GLU A 10 -8.06 3.42 -19.00
N VAL A 11 -8.11 3.10 -17.70
CA VAL A 11 -6.90 3.05 -16.86
C VAL A 11 -6.11 1.75 -17.01
N LYS A 12 -6.73 0.67 -17.48
CA LYS A 12 -6.08 -0.62 -17.59
C LYS A 12 -4.84 -0.58 -18.49
N GLU A 13 -4.95 0.04 -19.63
CA GLU A 13 -3.86 0.10 -20.63
C GLU A 13 -2.66 0.87 -20.08
N GLU A 14 -2.91 1.99 -19.41
CA GLU A 14 -1.86 2.82 -18.81
C GLU A 14 -1.16 2.08 -17.65
N LEU A 15 -1.93 1.44 -16.76
CA LEU A 15 -1.37 0.66 -15.65
C LEU A 15 -0.58 -0.56 -16.14
N MET A 16 -1.11 -1.27 -17.14
CA MET A 16 -0.43 -2.44 -17.72
C MET A 16 0.85 -2.03 -18.43
N LYS A 17 0.85 -0.88 -19.11
CA LYS A 17 2.06 -0.34 -19.75
C LYS A 17 3.12 -0.02 -18.70
N GLY A 18 2.77 0.69 -17.62
CA GLY A 18 3.71 1.01 -16.54
C GLY A 18 4.34 -0.24 -15.90
N PHE A 19 3.54 -1.30 -15.72
CA PHE A 19 4.05 -2.59 -15.24
C PHE A 19 4.96 -3.29 -16.24
N SER A 20 4.60 -3.27 -17.54
CA SER A 20 5.43 -3.85 -18.61
C SER A 20 6.76 -3.11 -18.71
N ASP A 21 6.72 -1.78 -18.77
CA ASP A 21 7.93 -0.94 -18.85
C ASP A 21 8.87 -1.21 -17.64
N TYR A 22 8.31 -1.41 -16.45
CA TYR A 22 9.10 -1.79 -15.29
C TYR A 22 9.75 -3.16 -15.47
N LEU A 23 9.00 -4.19 -15.86
CA LEU A 23 9.52 -5.55 -16.05
C LEU A 23 10.61 -5.58 -17.16
N ASP A 24 10.38 -4.88 -18.26
CA ASP A 24 11.32 -4.79 -19.39
C ASP A 24 12.62 -4.06 -19.01
N SER A 25 12.58 -3.22 -17.97
CA SER A 25 13.75 -2.52 -17.45
C SER A 25 14.61 -3.36 -16.49
N GLN A 26 14.12 -4.54 -16.06
CA GLN A 26 14.80 -5.40 -15.11
C GLN A 26 15.41 -6.61 -15.80
N GLU A 27 16.69 -6.85 -15.60
CA GLU A 27 17.35 -8.10 -16.02
C GLU A 27 16.98 -9.26 -15.08
N PHE A 28 16.87 -8.97 -13.77
CA PHE A 28 16.51 -9.94 -12.73
C PHE A 28 15.52 -9.34 -11.74
N LEU A 29 14.64 -10.18 -11.24
CA LEU A 29 13.73 -9.85 -10.12
C LEU A 29 14.09 -10.68 -8.90
N THR A 30 14.11 -10.04 -7.75
CA THR A 30 14.22 -10.77 -6.47
C THR A 30 12.92 -11.48 -6.15
N GLU A 31 12.98 -12.52 -5.30
CA GLU A 31 11.78 -13.20 -4.79
C GLU A 31 10.83 -12.21 -4.09
N ASP A 32 11.38 -11.25 -3.34
CA ASP A 32 10.60 -10.21 -2.67
C ASP A 32 9.83 -9.33 -3.68
N ASN A 33 10.46 -8.95 -4.80
CA ASN A 33 9.77 -8.19 -5.85
C ASN A 33 8.61 -9.00 -6.45
N VAL A 34 8.82 -10.27 -6.74
CA VAL A 34 7.78 -11.18 -7.28
C VAL A 34 6.62 -11.31 -6.27
N ASN A 35 6.94 -11.55 -5.00
CA ASN A 35 5.95 -11.67 -3.93
C ASN A 35 5.17 -10.37 -3.74
N MET A 36 5.84 -9.20 -3.76
CA MET A 36 5.19 -7.90 -3.66
C MET A 36 4.23 -7.66 -4.84
N MET A 37 4.66 -7.90 -6.07
CA MET A 37 3.80 -7.78 -7.25
C MET A 37 2.59 -8.70 -7.19
N ALA A 38 2.76 -9.92 -6.70
CA ALA A 38 1.65 -10.86 -6.52
C ALA A 38 0.69 -10.45 -5.38
N PHE A 39 1.19 -9.73 -4.37
CA PHE A 39 0.40 -9.26 -3.24
C PHE A 39 -0.44 -8.03 -3.57
N LEU A 40 0.08 -7.07 -4.33
CA LEU A 40 -0.58 -5.79 -4.62
C LEU A 40 -2.02 -5.93 -5.16
N PRO A 41 -2.34 -6.80 -6.13
CA PRO A 41 -3.72 -6.97 -6.59
C PRO A 41 -4.66 -7.49 -5.51
N ARG A 42 -4.15 -8.30 -4.58
CA ARG A 42 -4.93 -8.82 -3.44
C ARG A 42 -5.23 -7.71 -2.43
N LEU A 43 -4.23 -6.86 -2.16
CA LEU A 43 -4.39 -5.67 -1.32
C LEU A 43 -5.44 -4.72 -1.89
N LEU A 44 -5.39 -4.43 -3.19
CA LEU A 44 -6.36 -3.59 -3.89
C LEU A 44 -7.77 -4.17 -3.84
N LYS A 45 -7.92 -5.49 -4.02
CA LYS A 45 -9.21 -6.17 -3.90
C LYS A 45 -9.79 -6.03 -2.49
N LEU A 46 -8.97 -6.26 -1.46
CA LEU A 46 -9.38 -6.10 -0.06
C LEU A 46 -9.77 -4.65 0.23
N GLN A 47 -8.97 -3.69 -0.23
CA GLN A 47 -9.24 -2.27 -0.07
C GLN A 47 -10.56 -1.86 -0.75
N ASN A 48 -10.83 -2.38 -1.94
CA ASN A 48 -12.08 -2.11 -2.64
C ASN A 48 -13.30 -2.65 -1.86
N GLN A 49 -13.21 -3.86 -1.30
CA GLN A 49 -14.24 -4.43 -0.45
C GLN A 49 -14.50 -3.57 0.79
N LYS A 50 -13.45 -3.09 1.45
CA LYS A 50 -13.56 -2.20 2.61
C LYS A 50 -14.15 -0.84 2.23
N SER A 51 -13.76 -0.27 1.10
CA SER A 51 -14.26 1.03 0.64
C SER A 51 -15.75 1.03 0.33
N MET A 52 -16.31 -0.09 -0.12
CA MET A 52 -17.76 -0.24 -0.31
C MET A 52 -18.54 -0.13 0.99
N VAL A 53 -17.96 -0.49 2.13
CA VAL A 53 -18.60 -0.45 3.45
C VAL A 53 -18.32 0.88 4.15
N TYR A 54 -17.07 1.34 4.12
CA TYR A 54 -16.61 2.48 4.92
C TYR A 54 -16.42 3.77 4.11
N GLY A 55 -16.52 3.71 2.77
CA GLY A 55 -16.27 4.84 1.90
C GLY A 55 -14.85 5.39 2.09
N ARG A 56 -14.74 6.72 2.08
CA ARG A 56 -13.48 7.44 2.34
C ARG A 56 -13.31 7.88 3.80
N SER A 57 -13.89 7.17 4.74
CA SER A 57 -13.77 7.52 6.17
C SER A 57 -12.33 7.57 6.68
N TYR A 58 -11.41 6.85 6.02
CA TYR A 58 -9.98 6.84 6.36
C TYR A 58 -9.30 8.21 6.25
N CYS A 59 -9.82 9.13 5.42
CA CYS A 59 -9.28 10.48 5.24
C CYS A 59 -10.28 11.60 5.61
N LYS A 60 -11.27 11.31 6.45
CA LYS A 60 -12.33 12.26 6.82
C LYS A 60 -11.80 13.60 7.37
N HIS A 61 -10.70 13.57 8.08
CA HIS A 61 -10.00 14.73 8.63
C HIS A 61 -8.57 14.83 8.05
N ASN A 62 -8.42 14.58 6.75
CA ASN A 62 -7.16 14.62 6.02
C ASN A 62 -6.11 13.67 6.62
N ASP A 63 -4.84 14.08 6.62
CA ASP A 63 -3.70 13.31 7.14
C ASP A 63 -3.90 12.84 8.57
N MET A 64 -4.58 13.60 9.43
CA MET A 64 -4.81 13.23 10.82
C MET A 64 -5.62 11.95 10.97
N SER A 65 -6.67 11.76 10.14
CA SER A 65 -7.44 10.52 10.18
C SER A 65 -6.62 9.33 9.72
N ILE A 66 -5.80 9.53 8.70
CA ILE A 66 -4.94 8.48 8.16
C ILE A 66 -3.85 8.12 9.17
N PHE A 67 -3.22 9.14 9.76
CA PHE A 67 -2.23 8.98 10.82
C PHE A 67 -2.75 8.11 11.98
N PHE A 68 -3.91 8.43 12.54
CA PHE A 68 -4.47 7.63 13.65
C PHE A 68 -4.79 6.18 13.26
N ASN A 69 -5.16 5.93 12.00
CA ASN A 69 -5.34 4.56 11.54
C ASN A 69 -4.01 3.80 11.46
N VAL A 70 -2.95 4.44 10.98
CA VAL A 70 -1.59 3.88 10.93
C VAL A 70 -1.06 3.65 12.34
N GLU A 71 -1.14 4.66 13.22
CA GLU A 71 -0.69 4.60 14.61
C GLU A 71 -1.34 3.43 15.36
N ARG A 72 -2.65 3.32 15.29
CA ARG A 72 -3.39 2.22 15.95
C ARG A 72 -2.93 0.83 15.48
N LYS A 73 -2.62 0.66 14.18
CA LYS A 73 -2.14 -0.61 13.66
C LYS A 73 -0.68 -0.85 14.05
N TRP A 74 0.13 0.20 14.09
CA TRP A 74 1.50 0.13 14.56
C TRP A 74 1.60 -0.24 16.04
N ASP A 75 0.80 0.38 16.91
CA ASP A 75 0.72 0.03 18.33
C ASP A 75 0.37 -1.43 18.54
N ARG A 76 -0.59 -1.94 17.74
CA ARG A 76 -0.92 -3.36 17.80
C ARG A 76 0.23 -4.25 17.37
N VAL A 77 0.94 -3.92 16.29
CA VAL A 77 2.15 -4.65 15.86
C VAL A 77 3.20 -4.65 16.97
N SER A 78 3.49 -3.48 17.55
CA SER A 78 4.46 -3.33 18.62
C SER A 78 4.13 -4.20 19.83
N ASN A 79 2.88 -4.16 20.31
CA ASN A 79 2.43 -4.99 21.43
C ASN A 79 2.53 -6.51 21.15
N ILE A 80 2.21 -6.93 19.93
CA ILE A 80 2.35 -8.34 19.52
C ILE A 80 3.82 -8.73 19.47
N MET A 81 4.68 -7.87 18.90
CA MET A 81 6.13 -8.11 18.81
C MET A 81 6.79 -8.18 20.18
N GLU A 82 6.47 -7.24 21.10
CA GLU A 82 6.99 -7.27 22.47
C GLU A 82 6.67 -8.60 23.18
N ARG A 83 5.43 -9.07 23.03
CA ARG A 83 5.03 -10.36 23.56
C ARG A 83 5.82 -11.52 22.94
N ALA A 84 5.96 -11.52 21.60
CA ALA A 84 6.69 -12.55 20.90
C ALA A 84 8.19 -12.56 21.24
N MET A 85 8.79 -11.40 21.55
CA MET A 85 10.17 -11.34 22.04
C MET A 85 10.34 -12.01 23.41
N CYS A 86 9.31 -11.97 24.27
CA CYS A 86 9.33 -12.63 25.58
C CYS A 86 8.97 -14.12 25.51
N GLU A 87 7.99 -14.48 24.67
CA GLU A 87 7.42 -15.84 24.62
C GLU A 87 7.98 -16.71 23.48
N GLY A 88 8.71 -16.11 22.54
CA GLY A 88 9.27 -16.73 21.34
C GLY A 88 8.58 -16.27 20.05
N ILE A 89 9.37 -16.04 19.01
CA ILE A 89 8.90 -15.49 17.70
C ILE A 89 7.83 -16.38 17.04
N SER A 90 7.85 -17.69 17.26
CA SER A 90 6.82 -18.59 16.74
C SER A 90 5.40 -18.26 17.22
N THR A 91 5.26 -17.51 18.31
CA THR A 91 3.94 -17.08 18.83
C THR A 91 3.27 -16.01 17.97
N LEU A 92 4.00 -15.32 17.09
CA LEU A 92 3.42 -14.31 16.17
C LEU A 92 2.28 -14.87 15.32
N TYR A 93 2.40 -16.10 14.89
CA TYR A 93 1.43 -16.76 14.00
C TYR A 93 0.52 -17.76 14.74
N SER A 94 0.58 -17.75 16.07
CA SER A 94 -0.28 -18.58 16.91
C SER A 94 -1.63 -17.92 17.17
N GLU A 95 -2.61 -18.70 17.61
CA GLU A 95 -3.91 -18.20 18.05
C GLU A 95 -3.80 -17.20 19.21
N LYS A 96 -2.72 -17.27 20.01
CA LYS A 96 -2.47 -16.33 21.13
C LYS A 96 -2.21 -14.91 20.68
N SER A 97 -1.68 -14.68 19.48
CA SER A 97 -1.45 -13.35 18.89
C SER A 97 -2.65 -12.85 18.09
N SER A 98 -3.67 -13.68 17.93
CA SER A 98 -4.90 -13.33 17.22
C SER A 98 -6.03 -12.98 18.19
N THR A 99 -6.93 -12.11 17.73
CA THR A 99 -8.28 -11.99 18.31
C THR A 99 -9.24 -12.83 17.46
N PRO A 100 -10.48 -13.11 17.93
CA PRO A 100 -11.46 -13.83 17.10
C PRO A 100 -11.73 -13.19 15.73
N THR A 101 -11.38 -11.92 15.57
CA THR A 101 -11.67 -11.11 14.37
C THR A 101 -10.44 -10.59 13.64
N GLU A 102 -9.23 -10.72 14.21
CA GLU A 102 -8.04 -10.13 13.62
C GLU A 102 -6.76 -10.88 14.05
N THR A 103 -6.00 -11.37 13.07
CA THR A 103 -4.70 -12.02 13.25
C THR A 103 -3.56 -11.00 13.16
N PHE A 104 -2.32 -11.44 13.45
CA PHE A 104 -1.12 -10.63 13.21
C PHE A 104 -1.00 -10.27 11.71
N VAL A 105 -1.25 -11.23 10.83
CA VAL A 105 -1.19 -11.01 9.37
C VAL A 105 -2.21 -9.96 8.93
N ASP A 106 -3.44 -10.01 9.44
CA ASP A 106 -4.45 -8.98 9.16
C ASP A 106 -3.97 -7.59 9.56
N THR A 107 -3.30 -7.49 10.71
CA THR A 107 -2.76 -6.21 11.20
C THR A 107 -1.67 -5.66 10.28
N ILE A 108 -0.75 -6.50 9.80
CA ILE A 108 0.30 -6.11 8.84
C ILE A 108 -0.30 -5.70 7.49
N VAL A 109 -1.29 -6.43 7.00
CA VAL A 109 -2.00 -6.12 5.74
C VAL A 109 -2.75 -4.80 5.86
N ASP A 110 -3.40 -4.54 7.00
CA ASP A 110 -4.09 -3.27 7.26
C ASP A 110 -3.11 -2.10 7.34
N LEU A 111 -1.96 -2.27 8.01
CA LEU A 111 -0.91 -1.26 8.08
C LEU A 111 -0.40 -0.90 6.67
N ALA A 112 -0.10 -1.90 5.83
CA ALA A 112 0.28 -1.71 4.45
C ALA A 112 -0.81 -0.97 3.66
N SER A 113 -2.08 -1.36 3.85
CA SER A 113 -3.23 -0.73 3.20
C SER A 113 -3.35 0.76 3.56
N TYR A 114 -3.28 1.12 4.84
CA TYR A 114 -3.34 2.53 5.27
C TYR A 114 -2.14 3.34 4.79
N SER A 115 -0.94 2.75 4.74
CA SER A 115 0.24 3.42 4.19
C SER A 115 0.09 3.70 2.69
N CYS A 116 -0.42 2.74 1.91
CA CYS A 116 -0.73 2.93 0.49
C CYS A 116 -1.83 3.98 0.28
N LEU A 117 -2.88 3.97 1.12
CA LEU A 117 -3.95 4.98 1.07
C LEU A 117 -3.43 6.39 1.40
N TRP A 118 -2.48 6.50 2.32
CA TRP A 118 -1.85 7.79 2.63
C TRP A 118 -1.02 8.30 1.46
N ALA A 119 -0.19 7.45 0.85
CA ALA A 119 0.53 7.81 -0.36
C ALA A 119 -0.43 8.23 -1.49
N SER A 120 -1.53 7.50 -1.69
CA SER A 120 -2.58 7.85 -2.65
C SER A 120 -3.26 9.18 -2.34
N PHE A 121 -3.50 9.48 -1.06
CA PHE A 121 -4.03 10.78 -0.62
C PHE A 121 -3.06 11.91 -0.95
N ILE A 122 -1.76 11.75 -0.67
CA ILE A 122 -0.72 12.73 -1.01
C ILE A 122 -0.67 12.96 -2.53
N MET A 123 -0.73 11.90 -3.34
CA MET A 123 -0.78 12.02 -4.80
C MET A 123 -1.94 12.90 -5.28
N ALA A 124 -3.10 12.80 -4.63
CA ALA A 124 -4.31 13.49 -5.03
C ALA A 124 -4.39 14.93 -4.51
N GLU A 125 -4.01 15.16 -3.24
CA GLU A 125 -4.22 16.43 -2.55
C GLU A 125 -2.93 17.29 -2.52
N HIS A 126 -1.75 16.67 -2.69
CA HIS A 126 -0.44 17.32 -2.68
C HIS A 126 0.43 16.90 -3.88
N PRO A 127 -0.04 17.11 -5.13
CA PRO A 127 0.63 16.59 -6.33
C PRO A 127 2.04 17.16 -6.53
N GLU A 128 2.33 18.35 -6.02
CA GLU A 128 3.66 18.98 -6.13
C GLU A 128 4.69 18.23 -5.25
N GLU A 129 4.31 17.85 -4.03
CA GLU A 129 5.15 17.08 -3.12
C GLU A 129 5.39 15.68 -3.67
N TYR A 130 4.37 15.06 -4.24
CA TYR A 130 4.52 13.78 -4.91
C TYR A 130 5.46 13.86 -6.13
N ALA A 131 5.30 14.89 -6.97
CA ALA A 131 6.19 15.11 -8.10
C ALA A 131 7.65 15.35 -7.67
N LYS A 132 7.87 16.04 -6.55
CA LYS A 132 9.19 16.21 -5.94
C LYS A 132 9.79 14.89 -5.49
N PHE A 133 9.00 14.05 -4.82
CA PHE A 133 9.41 12.69 -4.45
C PHE A 133 9.85 11.88 -5.68
N LEU A 134 9.06 11.87 -6.76
CA LEU A 134 9.39 11.14 -7.98
C LEU A 134 10.71 11.61 -8.59
N ARG A 135 10.93 12.95 -8.66
CA ARG A 135 12.19 13.52 -9.17
C ARG A 135 13.40 13.13 -8.33
N ASN A 136 13.26 13.24 -7.00
CA ASN A 136 14.37 12.97 -6.07
C ASN A 136 14.80 11.50 -6.07
N ASN A 137 13.90 10.59 -6.46
CA ASN A 137 14.15 9.15 -6.52
C ASN A 137 14.35 8.62 -7.96
N ASN A 138 14.44 9.50 -8.95
CA ASN A 138 14.55 9.13 -10.37
C ASN A 138 13.43 8.19 -10.87
N LEU A 139 12.21 8.38 -10.33
CA LEU A 139 11.03 7.57 -10.66
C LEU A 139 10.17 8.20 -11.79
N LEU A 140 10.57 9.34 -12.32
CA LEU A 140 9.95 9.89 -13.53
C LEU A 140 10.44 9.09 -14.72
N SER A 141 9.52 8.66 -15.59
CA SER A 141 9.84 8.07 -16.89
C SER A 141 10.78 9.01 -17.63
N GLN A 142 11.98 8.56 -17.96
CA GLN A 142 12.84 9.33 -18.86
C GLN A 142 12.16 9.37 -20.23
N PRO A 143 12.11 10.51 -20.90
CA PRO A 143 11.65 10.54 -22.29
C PRO A 143 12.52 9.56 -23.10
N PRO A 144 11.94 8.87 -24.09
CA PRO A 144 12.70 7.94 -24.90
C PRO A 144 13.95 8.66 -25.42
N ARG A 145 15.12 8.03 -25.23
CA ARG A 145 16.38 8.54 -25.78
C ARG A 145 16.18 8.64 -27.28
N THR A 146 16.10 9.85 -27.79
CA THR A 146 16.23 10.08 -29.24
C THR A 146 17.64 9.63 -29.60
N GLU A 147 17.76 8.47 -30.26
CA GLU A 147 18.98 8.03 -30.89
C GLU A 147 19.37 9.12 -31.89
N GLN A 148 20.52 9.75 -31.65
CA GLN A 148 21.19 10.64 -32.60
C GLN A 148 22.06 9.82 -33.54
#